data_2215a6e860ca81d287aa362705f07785
#
_entry.id   2215a6e860ca81d287aa362705f07785
#
_cell.length_a   1.000
_cell.length_b   1.000
_cell.length_c   1.000
_cell.angle_alpha   90.00
_cell.angle_beta   90.00
_cell.angle_gamma   90.00
#
_symmetry.space_group_name_H-M   'P 1'
#
loop_
_entity.id
_entity.type
_entity.pdbx_description
1 polymer ?
#
loop_
_entity_poly.entity_id
_entity_poly.type
_entity_poly.pdbx_seq_one_letter_code
_entity_poly.pdbx_strand_id
1 'polypeptide(L)'
;MVAVGTHKGYVQIWDAAAGKKLSVLEGHTARVGALAWNADQLSSGSRDRVILQRDIRAPPLQSERRLQGHRQEVCGLKWSTDHQLLASGGNDNKLLVWNHSSVLPVQQYTEHLAAVKAIAWSPHQHGLLASGGGTADRCIRFWNTLTGQPLQCTDTGSQVCNLAWSKHTNELVSTHGYSQNQILVWKYPSLTQVAKLTGHSYRVLYLVSILFTVCLFMFVRMSIQGNKV
;
A
#
# COMPACT_ATOMS: atom_id res chain seq x y z
N MET A 1 3.81 -11.90 -14.30
CA MET A 1 5.11 -11.35 -13.84
C MET A 1 5.03 -10.96 -12.38
N VAL A 2 6.15 -11.07 -11.66
CA VAL A 2 6.28 -10.68 -10.24
C VAL A 2 7.44 -9.72 -10.11
N ALA A 3 7.26 -8.64 -9.32
CA ALA A 3 8.34 -7.70 -8.98
C ALA A 3 8.79 -7.92 -7.54
N VAL A 4 10.09 -7.92 -7.31
CA VAL A 4 10.73 -8.11 -6.00
C VAL A 4 11.66 -6.95 -5.70
N GLY A 5 11.34 -6.17 -4.67
CA GLY A 5 12.21 -5.12 -4.15
C GLY A 5 13.29 -5.69 -3.22
N THR A 6 14.52 -5.21 -3.36
CA THR A 6 15.67 -5.69 -2.59
C THR A 6 16.17 -4.67 -1.58
N HIS A 7 16.95 -5.14 -0.60
CA HIS A 7 17.63 -4.27 0.36
C HIS A 7 18.71 -3.37 -0.27
N LYS A 8 19.25 -3.79 -1.42
CA LYS A 8 20.30 -3.06 -2.16
C LYS A 8 19.76 -1.99 -3.10
N GLY A 9 18.42 -1.79 -3.17
CA GLY A 9 17.80 -0.81 -4.05
C GLY A 9 17.44 -1.33 -5.44
N TYR A 10 17.64 -2.60 -5.72
CA TYR A 10 17.23 -3.20 -6.99
C TYR A 10 15.76 -3.61 -6.95
N VAL A 11 15.10 -3.55 -8.12
CA VAL A 11 13.82 -4.20 -8.35
C VAL A 11 14.02 -5.30 -9.40
N GLN A 12 13.74 -6.53 -9.02
CA GLN A 12 13.87 -7.69 -9.90
C GLN A 12 12.51 -8.04 -10.48
N ILE A 13 12.46 -8.27 -11.79
CA ILE A 13 11.26 -8.75 -12.48
C ILE A 13 11.43 -10.23 -12.79
N TRP A 14 10.44 -11.01 -12.41
CA TRP A 14 10.45 -12.46 -12.54
C TRP A 14 9.25 -12.96 -13.33
N ASP A 15 9.47 -13.96 -14.17
CA ASP A 15 8.40 -14.83 -14.67
C ASP A 15 8.10 -15.86 -13.59
N ALA A 16 6.91 -15.78 -13.00
CA ALA A 16 6.52 -16.68 -11.91
C ALA A 16 6.24 -18.11 -12.42
N ALA A 17 5.80 -18.28 -13.66
CA ALA A 17 5.51 -19.58 -14.24
C ALA A 17 6.80 -20.33 -14.57
N ALA A 18 7.78 -19.66 -15.16
CA ALA A 18 9.06 -20.23 -15.52
C ALA A 18 10.08 -20.22 -14.38
N GLY A 19 9.81 -19.52 -13.26
CA GLY A 19 10.77 -19.32 -12.17
C GLY A 19 12.02 -18.55 -12.60
N LYS A 20 11.94 -17.79 -13.69
CA LYS A 20 13.09 -17.13 -14.33
C LYS A 20 13.11 -15.63 -14.04
N LYS A 21 14.27 -15.12 -13.67
CA LYS A 21 14.48 -13.69 -13.56
C LYS A 21 14.63 -13.10 -14.97
N LEU A 22 13.77 -12.12 -15.30
CA LEU A 22 13.71 -11.47 -16.61
C LEU A 22 14.61 -10.24 -16.66
N SER A 23 14.56 -9.37 -15.64
CA SER A 23 15.33 -8.14 -15.61
C SER A 23 15.62 -7.67 -14.18
N VAL A 24 16.56 -6.75 -14.06
CA VAL A 24 16.89 -6.02 -12.83
C VAL A 24 16.84 -4.53 -13.14
N LEU A 25 16.01 -3.80 -12.40
CA LEU A 25 15.87 -2.36 -12.52
C LEU A 25 16.69 -1.71 -11.40
N GLU A 26 17.65 -0.91 -11.76
CA GLU A 26 18.51 -0.14 -10.87
C GLU A 26 18.00 1.30 -10.71
N GLY A 27 18.55 2.09 -9.77
CA GLY A 27 18.26 3.53 -9.65
C GLY A 27 17.88 3.98 -8.26
N HIS A 28 17.36 3.08 -7.39
CA HIS A 28 17.26 3.39 -5.98
C HIS A 28 18.61 3.19 -5.28
N THR A 29 18.89 4.07 -4.30
CA THR A 29 20.13 4.03 -3.50
C THR A 29 19.97 3.33 -2.15
N ALA A 30 18.76 2.89 -1.83
CA ALA A 30 18.44 2.19 -0.60
C ALA A 30 17.32 1.15 -0.83
N ARG A 31 16.97 0.38 0.21
CA ARG A 31 15.97 -0.70 0.11
C ARG A 31 14.68 -0.22 -0.54
N VAL A 32 14.11 -1.09 -1.37
CA VAL A 32 12.78 -0.92 -1.97
C VAL A 32 11.79 -1.64 -1.08
N GLY A 33 10.93 -0.85 -0.42
CA GLY A 33 9.95 -1.35 0.58
C GLY A 33 8.52 -1.44 0.06
N ALA A 34 8.21 -0.77 -1.04
CA ALA A 34 6.87 -0.72 -1.61
C ALA A 34 6.90 -0.86 -3.12
N LEU A 35 5.98 -1.62 -3.68
CA LEU A 35 5.82 -1.86 -5.11
C LEU A 35 4.34 -1.83 -5.47
N ALA A 36 4.03 -1.23 -6.61
CA ALA A 36 2.67 -1.20 -7.15
C ALA A 36 2.68 -1.26 -8.68
N TRP A 37 1.94 -2.21 -9.23
CA TRP A 37 1.72 -2.34 -10.66
C TRP A 37 0.56 -1.46 -11.14
N ASN A 38 0.71 -0.91 -12.34
CA ASN A 38 -0.33 -0.27 -13.12
C ASN A 38 -0.19 -0.73 -14.58
N ALA A 39 -0.88 -1.80 -14.95
CA ALA A 39 -0.66 -2.53 -16.19
C ALA A 39 0.83 -2.90 -16.36
N ASP A 40 1.51 -2.34 -17.37
CA ASP A 40 2.93 -2.59 -17.65
C ASP A 40 3.87 -1.58 -16.94
N GLN A 41 3.31 -0.60 -16.24
CA GLN A 41 4.06 0.35 -15.44
C GLN A 41 4.25 -0.17 -14.02
N LEU A 42 5.47 -0.15 -13.52
CA LEU A 42 5.82 -0.48 -12.15
C LEU A 42 6.25 0.78 -11.39
N SER A 43 5.59 1.02 -10.26
CA SER A 43 6.01 2.03 -9.28
C SER A 43 6.74 1.36 -8.14
N SER A 44 7.93 1.86 -7.80
CA SER A 44 8.75 1.39 -6.68
C SER A 44 9.02 2.53 -5.71
N GLY A 45 8.79 2.28 -4.42
CA GLY A 45 9.04 3.22 -3.33
C GLY A 45 10.16 2.71 -2.43
N SER A 46 11.06 3.60 -2.04
CA SER A 46 12.29 3.23 -1.35
C SER A 46 12.56 4.06 -0.11
N ARG A 47 13.49 3.55 0.71
CA ARG A 47 14.06 4.27 1.86
C ARG A 47 14.84 5.52 1.45
N ASP A 48 15.24 5.63 0.18
CA ASP A 48 15.85 6.84 -0.38
C ASP A 48 14.84 7.99 -0.58
N ARG A 49 13.57 7.80 -0.19
CA ARG A 49 12.46 8.77 -0.21
C ARG A 49 11.90 9.04 -1.60
N VAL A 50 12.38 8.33 -2.61
CA VAL A 50 11.98 8.48 -4.02
C VAL A 50 10.99 7.39 -4.40
N ILE A 51 10.07 7.74 -5.29
CA ILE A 51 9.25 6.78 -6.02
C ILE A 51 9.73 6.82 -7.48
N LEU A 52 10.08 5.66 -8.03
CA LEU A 52 10.39 5.51 -9.44
C LEU A 52 9.23 4.83 -10.15
N GLN A 53 8.79 5.40 -11.26
CA GLN A 53 7.80 4.80 -12.16
C GLN A 53 8.50 4.42 -13.46
N ARG A 54 8.30 3.18 -13.92
CA ARG A 54 8.96 2.63 -15.10
C ARG A 54 8.02 1.75 -15.89
N ASP A 55 8.05 1.91 -17.20
CA ASP A 55 7.45 0.94 -18.12
C ASP A 55 8.46 -0.22 -18.29
N ILE A 56 8.06 -1.43 -17.90
CA ILE A 56 8.95 -2.61 -17.96
C ILE A 56 9.22 -3.09 -19.38
N ARG A 57 8.49 -2.60 -20.39
CA ARG A 57 8.68 -2.91 -21.82
C ARG A 57 9.70 -1.97 -22.45
N ALA A 58 9.90 -0.79 -21.89
CA ALA A 58 10.86 0.18 -22.40
C ALA A 58 12.29 -0.17 -21.96
N PRO A 59 13.31 0.18 -22.76
CA PRO A 59 14.69 0.06 -22.32
C PRO A 59 14.94 0.80 -21.02
N PRO A 60 15.82 0.29 -20.15
CA PRO A 60 16.19 0.97 -18.91
C PRO A 60 16.57 2.43 -19.17
N LEU A 61 16.10 3.34 -18.33
CA LEU A 61 16.33 4.80 -18.36
C LEU A 61 15.52 5.62 -19.38
N GLN A 62 14.85 5.04 -20.37
CA GLN A 62 14.09 5.82 -21.35
C GLN A 62 12.70 6.24 -20.86
N SER A 63 12.14 5.55 -19.87
CA SER A 63 10.80 5.83 -19.36
C SER A 63 10.76 5.99 -17.83
N GLU A 64 11.88 6.41 -17.24
CA GLU A 64 11.94 6.61 -15.81
C GLU A 64 11.31 7.95 -15.41
N ARG A 65 10.30 7.89 -14.56
CA ARG A 65 9.72 9.06 -13.92
C ARG A 65 10.02 9.02 -12.43
N ARG A 66 10.58 10.10 -11.91
CA ARG A 66 11.04 10.23 -10.54
C ARG A 66 10.13 11.18 -9.76
N LEU A 67 9.45 10.68 -8.73
CA LEU A 67 8.55 11.44 -7.88
C LEU A 67 9.24 11.70 -6.53
N GLN A 68 9.29 12.97 -6.12
CA GLN A 68 9.93 13.40 -4.88
C GLN A 68 8.94 14.26 -4.07
N GLY A 69 8.72 13.88 -2.80
CA GLY A 69 7.80 14.58 -1.90
C GLY A 69 7.86 14.05 -0.48
N HIS A 70 8.19 12.76 -0.30
CA HIS A 70 8.41 12.17 1.01
C HIS A 70 9.75 12.62 1.62
N ARG A 71 9.75 12.80 2.95
CA ARG A 71 10.96 13.16 3.73
C ARG A 71 11.61 11.96 4.40
N GLN A 72 10.92 10.80 4.41
CA GLN A 72 11.41 9.53 4.94
C GLN A 72 11.02 8.40 3.99
N GLU A 73 11.31 7.15 4.36
CA GLU A 73 11.04 5.95 3.56
C GLU A 73 9.60 5.89 3.06
N VAL A 74 9.44 5.59 1.78
CA VAL A 74 8.15 5.26 1.16
C VAL A 74 7.83 3.81 1.50
N CYS A 75 6.79 3.57 2.30
CA CYS A 75 6.44 2.25 2.82
C CYS A 75 5.10 1.72 2.32
N GLY A 76 4.29 2.54 1.66
CA GLY A 76 3.03 2.17 1.03
C GLY A 76 2.90 2.74 -0.37
N LEU A 77 2.42 1.94 -1.33
CA LEU A 77 2.10 2.36 -2.69
C LEU A 77 0.84 1.63 -3.17
N LYS A 78 -0.10 2.37 -3.77
CA LYS A 78 -1.29 1.78 -4.35
C LYS A 78 -1.84 2.65 -5.47
N TRP A 79 -2.07 2.07 -6.64
CA TRP A 79 -2.78 2.73 -7.73
C TRP A 79 -4.28 2.72 -7.50
N SER A 80 -4.95 3.79 -7.95
CA SER A 80 -6.41 3.86 -7.99
C SER A 80 -6.99 2.83 -8.96
N THR A 81 -8.27 2.50 -8.78
CA THR A 81 -8.96 1.48 -9.57
C THR A 81 -9.13 1.85 -11.04
N ASP A 82 -9.13 3.16 -11.34
CA ASP A 82 -9.16 3.73 -12.69
C ASP A 82 -7.77 3.94 -13.29
N HIS A 83 -6.71 3.54 -12.57
CA HIS A 83 -5.32 3.65 -12.99
C HIS A 83 -4.77 5.09 -13.16
N GLN A 84 -5.51 6.13 -12.73
CA GLN A 84 -5.13 7.52 -12.94
C GLN A 84 -4.30 8.13 -11.82
N LEU A 85 -4.49 7.67 -10.58
CA LEU A 85 -3.83 8.22 -9.40
C LEU A 85 -3.00 7.16 -8.68
N LEU A 86 -1.82 7.56 -8.22
CA LEU A 86 -1.00 6.77 -7.32
C LEU A 86 -1.07 7.39 -5.91
N ALA A 87 -1.41 6.59 -4.90
CA ALA A 87 -1.26 6.98 -3.50
C ALA A 87 0.03 6.39 -2.93
N SER A 88 0.79 7.20 -2.20
CA SER A 88 2.00 6.80 -1.51
C SER A 88 1.96 7.19 -0.04
N GLY A 89 2.35 6.28 0.83
CA GLY A 89 2.50 6.52 2.25
C GLY A 89 3.96 6.41 2.69
N GLY A 90 4.34 7.22 3.64
CA GLY A 90 5.71 7.29 4.13
C GLY A 90 5.85 7.15 5.65
N ASN A 91 7.08 6.90 6.08
CA ASN A 91 7.47 6.94 7.49
C ASN A 91 7.47 8.38 8.04
N ASP A 92 7.33 9.39 7.17
CA ASP A 92 7.11 10.79 7.51
C ASP A 92 5.66 11.12 7.87
N ASN A 93 4.82 10.09 8.06
CA ASN A 93 3.40 10.16 8.42
C ASN A 93 2.51 10.79 7.34
N LYS A 94 3.04 11.01 6.14
CA LYS A 94 2.32 11.63 5.04
C LYS A 94 1.71 10.60 4.12
N LEU A 95 0.53 10.96 3.60
CA LEU A 95 -0.10 10.31 2.45
C LEU A 95 -0.09 11.32 1.31
N LEU A 96 0.55 10.95 0.20
CA LEU A 96 0.66 11.79 -1.00
C LEU A 96 -0.08 11.13 -2.15
N VAL A 97 -0.75 11.93 -2.97
CA VAL A 97 -1.44 11.47 -4.17
C VAL A 97 -0.79 12.13 -5.39
N TRP A 98 -0.54 11.33 -6.42
CA TRP A 98 0.17 11.70 -7.64
C TRP A 98 -0.68 11.38 -8.86
N ASN A 99 -0.57 12.20 -9.90
CA ASN A 99 -1.18 11.94 -11.21
C ASN A 99 -0.11 11.70 -12.29
N HIS A 100 -0.54 11.43 -13.52
CA HIS A 100 0.39 11.20 -14.63
C HIS A 100 1.03 12.49 -15.17
N SER A 101 0.45 13.66 -14.93
CA SER A 101 0.89 14.91 -15.57
C SER A 101 1.96 15.68 -14.77
N SER A 102 2.06 15.45 -13.45
CA SER A 102 2.95 16.20 -12.57
C SER A 102 3.91 15.29 -11.80
N VAL A 103 5.16 15.71 -11.64
CA VAL A 103 6.14 15.07 -10.75
C VAL A 103 6.00 15.53 -9.29
N LEU A 104 5.16 16.54 -9.03
CA LEU A 104 4.79 16.99 -7.69
C LEU A 104 3.47 16.33 -7.28
N PRO A 105 3.25 16.07 -5.98
CA PRO A 105 2.00 15.50 -5.51
C PRO A 105 0.84 16.49 -5.76
N VAL A 106 -0.28 15.97 -6.27
CA VAL A 106 -1.50 16.77 -6.48
C VAL A 106 -2.26 16.99 -5.18
N GLN A 107 -2.07 16.08 -4.20
CA GLN A 107 -2.63 16.23 -2.86
C GLN A 107 -1.66 15.68 -1.81
N GLN A 108 -1.71 16.28 -0.62
CA GLN A 108 -0.92 15.89 0.53
C GLN A 108 -1.80 15.90 1.78
N TYR A 109 -1.82 14.78 2.50
CA TYR A 109 -2.51 14.60 3.77
C TYR A 109 -1.51 14.37 4.88
N THR A 110 -1.65 15.08 5.99
CA THR A 110 -0.67 15.13 7.09
C THR A 110 -1.25 14.80 8.46
N GLU A 111 -2.48 14.35 8.51
CA GLU A 111 -3.24 14.10 9.75
C GLU A 111 -2.86 12.79 10.45
N HIS A 112 -2.15 11.88 9.78
CA HIS A 112 -1.62 10.69 10.44
C HIS A 112 -0.49 11.04 11.40
N LEU A 113 -0.48 10.39 12.57
CA LEU A 113 0.51 10.61 13.61
C LEU A 113 1.66 9.58 13.57
N ALA A 114 1.57 8.60 12.68
CA ALA A 114 2.59 7.58 12.48
C ALA A 114 2.63 7.14 11.01
N ALA A 115 3.64 6.33 10.66
CA ALA A 115 3.90 5.85 9.31
C ALA A 115 2.64 5.31 8.61
N VAL A 116 2.43 5.72 7.36
CA VAL A 116 1.30 5.29 6.53
C VAL A 116 1.76 4.19 5.59
N LYS A 117 1.45 2.94 5.93
CA LYS A 117 1.76 1.78 5.09
C LYS A 117 0.53 1.20 4.40
N ALA A 118 -0.58 1.13 5.11
CA ALA A 118 -1.83 0.58 4.63
C ALA A 118 -2.58 1.60 3.77
N ILE A 119 -2.85 1.27 2.52
CA ILE A 119 -3.51 2.14 1.54
C ILE A 119 -4.46 1.29 0.70
N ALA A 120 -5.69 1.74 0.53
CA ALA A 120 -6.67 1.05 -0.30
C ALA A 120 -7.64 2.02 -0.96
N TRP A 121 -7.75 1.96 -2.29
CA TRP A 121 -8.73 2.68 -3.07
C TRP A 121 -10.06 1.92 -3.10
N SER A 122 -11.16 2.62 -2.94
CA SER A 122 -12.50 2.01 -3.06
C SER A 122 -12.78 1.59 -4.50
N PRO A 123 -13.26 0.35 -4.73
CA PRO A 123 -13.73 -0.05 -6.05
C PRO A 123 -15.17 0.41 -6.34
N HIS A 124 -15.88 0.92 -5.31
CA HIS A 124 -17.29 1.28 -5.42
C HIS A 124 -17.52 2.78 -5.58
N GLN A 125 -16.60 3.60 -5.07
CA GLN A 125 -16.72 5.05 -5.11
C GLN A 125 -15.44 5.66 -5.67
N HIS A 126 -15.56 6.33 -6.81
CA HIS A 126 -14.45 7.01 -7.46
C HIS A 126 -13.88 8.11 -6.55
N GLY A 127 -12.56 8.17 -6.44
CA GLY A 127 -11.86 9.14 -5.63
C GLY A 127 -11.88 8.88 -4.11
N LEU A 128 -12.52 7.81 -3.64
CA LEU A 128 -12.49 7.43 -2.23
C LEU A 128 -11.23 6.61 -1.92
N LEU A 129 -10.41 7.14 -1.02
CA LEU A 129 -9.16 6.54 -0.56
C LEU A 129 -9.22 6.27 0.94
N ALA A 130 -8.79 5.08 1.37
CA ALA A 130 -8.58 4.73 2.77
C ALA A 130 -7.09 4.58 3.06
N SER A 131 -6.64 5.07 4.21
CA SER A 131 -5.26 4.91 4.69
C SER A 131 -5.23 4.52 6.16
N GLY A 132 -4.21 3.77 6.54
CA GLY A 132 -4.03 3.28 7.90
C GLY A 132 -2.69 3.71 8.49
N GLY A 133 -2.75 4.20 9.72
CA GLY A 133 -1.59 4.69 10.47
C GLY A 133 -0.91 3.62 11.32
N GLY A 134 0.35 3.87 11.64
CA GLY A 134 1.19 3.01 12.46
C GLY A 134 0.79 2.99 13.94
N THR A 135 1.66 2.44 14.78
CA THR A 135 1.39 2.14 16.20
C THR A 135 0.96 3.36 17.03
N ALA A 136 1.53 4.52 16.78
CA ALA A 136 1.19 5.74 17.52
C ALA A 136 -0.10 6.41 17.02
N ASP A 137 -0.58 6.08 15.81
CA ASP A 137 -1.79 6.65 15.23
C ASP A 137 -3.00 5.73 15.33
N ARG A 138 -2.87 4.45 14.99
CA ARG A 138 -3.89 3.38 15.05
C ARG A 138 -5.16 3.65 14.27
N CYS A 139 -5.23 4.75 13.53
CA CYS A 139 -6.42 5.21 12.85
C CYS A 139 -6.51 4.74 11.41
N ILE A 140 -7.72 4.40 10.97
CA ILE A 140 -8.09 4.37 9.56
C ILE A 140 -8.70 5.73 9.22
N ARG A 141 -8.20 6.39 8.17
CA ARG A 141 -8.71 7.66 7.66
C ARG A 141 -9.21 7.50 6.24
N PHE A 142 -10.26 8.24 5.91
CA PHE A 142 -10.89 8.25 4.60
C PHE A 142 -10.77 9.63 3.99
N TRP A 143 -10.51 9.66 2.68
CA TRP A 143 -10.19 10.87 1.92
C TRP A 143 -11.00 10.93 0.64
N ASN A 144 -11.53 12.11 0.34
CA ASN A 144 -12.04 12.41 -0.99
C ASN A 144 -10.92 13.04 -1.83
N THR A 145 -10.34 12.27 -2.75
CA THR A 145 -9.23 12.75 -3.59
C THR A 145 -9.69 13.66 -4.73
N LEU A 146 -10.98 13.78 -4.99
CA LEU A 146 -11.52 14.72 -5.98
C LEU A 146 -11.56 16.16 -5.42
N THR A 147 -11.90 16.28 -4.13
CA THR A 147 -11.98 17.58 -3.44
C THR A 147 -10.76 17.87 -2.56
N GLY A 148 -9.92 16.87 -2.30
CA GLY A 148 -8.79 16.98 -1.38
C GLY A 148 -9.16 16.97 0.11
N GLN A 149 -10.41 16.68 0.46
CA GLN A 149 -10.90 16.80 1.82
C GLN A 149 -10.83 15.48 2.61
N PRO A 150 -10.49 15.53 3.91
CA PRO A 150 -10.70 14.42 4.82
C PRO A 150 -12.21 14.16 4.99
N LEU A 151 -12.60 12.88 5.08
CA LEU A 151 -14.00 12.47 5.27
C LEU A 151 -14.25 11.98 6.68
N GLN A 152 -13.61 10.87 7.05
CA GLN A 152 -13.85 10.17 8.31
C GLN A 152 -12.56 9.63 8.91
N CYS A 153 -12.56 9.39 10.21
CA CYS A 153 -11.47 8.78 10.95
C CYS A 153 -12.03 7.82 12.00
N THR A 154 -11.43 6.63 12.15
CA THR A 154 -11.76 5.69 13.21
C THR A 154 -10.51 5.13 13.86
N ASP A 155 -10.44 5.15 15.20
CA ASP A 155 -9.39 4.47 15.98
C ASP A 155 -9.71 2.98 16.06
N THR A 156 -8.78 2.15 15.64
CA THR A 156 -8.92 0.69 15.60
C THR A 156 -8.26 0.00 16.80
N GLY A 157 -7.63 0.78 17.68
CA GLY A 157 -6.98 0.30 18.90
C GLY A 157 -5.58 -0.27 18.71
N SER A 158 -5.11 -0.49 17.47
CA SER A 158 -3.78 -1.02 17.18
C SER A 158 -3.28 -0.59 15.79
N GLN A 159 -1.98 -0.78 15.53
CA GLN A 159 -1.38 -0.45 14.23
C GLN A 159 -2.18 -1.05 13.07
N VAL A 160 -2.49 -0.25 12.05
CA VAL A 160 -3.09 -0.73 10.81
C VAL A 160 -1.98 -1.18 9.87
N CYS A 161 -1.89 -2.48 9.61
CA CYS A 161 -0.82 -3.06 8.80
C CYS A 161 -1.17 -3.13 7.32
N ASN A 162 -2.43 -3.42 7.00
CA ASN A 162 -2.95 -3.50 5.64
C ASN A 162 -4.43 -3.15 5.59
N LEU A 163 -4.90 -2.75 4.41
CA LEU A 163 -6.28 -2.45 4.10
C LEU A 163 -6.68 -3.08 2.77
N ALA A 164 -7.89 -3.60 2.68
CA ALA A 164 -8.47 -4.05 1.42
C ALA A 164 -9.99 -3.85 1.41
N TRP A 165 -10.50 -3.30 0.31
CA TRP A 165 -11.95 -3.22 0.07
C TRP A 165 -12.47 -4.55 -0.46
N SER A 166 -13.67 -4.91 -0.05
CA SER A 166 -14.45 -5.95 -0.75
C SER A 166 -14.76 -5.48 -2.18
N LYS A 167 -14.77 -6.41 -3.13
CA LYS A 167 -15.17 -6.11 -4.51
C LYS A 167 -16.68 -6.12 -4.73
N HIS A 168 -17.42 -6.73 -3.80
CA HIS A 168 -18.87 -6.98 -3.96
C HIS A 168 -19.72 -6.14 -3.01
N THR A 169 -19.18 -5.76 -1.86
CA THR A 169 -19.90 -5.03 -0.81
C THR A 169 -19.12 -3.80 -0.37
N ASN A 170 -19.81 -2.77 0.14
CA ASN A 170 -19.17 -1.59 0.71
C ASN A 170 -18.55 -1.92 2.09
N GLU A 171 -17.64 -2.87 2.10
CA GLU A 171 -16.92 -3.31 3.28
C GLU A 171 -15.41 -3.16 3.10
N LEU A 172 -14.76 -2.71 4.17
CA LEU A 172 -13.32 -2.58 4.25
C LEU A 172 -12.80 -3.57 5.29
N VAL A 173 -11.73 -4.27 4.95
CA VAL A 173 -11.00 -5.14 5.87
C VAL A 173 -9.70 -4.45 6.27
N SER A 174 -9.42 -4.42 7.56
CA SER A 174 -8.15 -3.97 8.12
C SER A 174 -7.45 -5.09 8.87
N THR A 175 -6.13 -5.19 8.70
CA THR A 175 -5.28 -6.11 9.44
C THR A 175 -4.38 -5.35 10.38
N HIS A 176 -4.08 -5.95 11.53
CA HIS A 176 -3.50 -5.23 12.65
C HIS A 176 -2.22 -5.84 13.20
N GLY A 177 -1.45 -4.98 13.86
CA GLY A 177 -0.25 -5.34 14.58
C GLY A 177 -0.49 -5.55 16.07
N TYR A 178 0.58 -5.48 16.84
CA TYR A 178 0.52 -5.61 18.30
C TYR A 178 -0.31 -4.46 18.91
N SER A 179 -1.05 -4.72 19.98
CA SER A 179 -1.09 -5.93 20.82
C SER A 179 -2.17 -6.95 20.42
N GLN A 180 -3.05 -6.64 19.49
CA GLN A 180 -4.26 -7.45 19.26
C GLN A 180 -4.09 -8.42 18.08
N ASN A 181 -3.26 -8.12 17.08
CA ASN A 181 -3.02 -8.94 15.88
C ASN A 181 -4.32 -9.40 15.19
N GLN A 182 -5.39 -8.58 15.29
CA GLN A 182 -6.71 -8.92 14.79
C GLN A 182 -6.89 -8.52 13.33
N ILE A 183 -8.01 -9.00 12.78
CA ILE A 183 -8.53 -8.57 11.50
C ILE A 183 -9.93 -8.05 11.78
N LEU A 184 -10.23 -6.88 11.26
CA LEU A 184 -11.52 -6.22 11.44
C LEU A 184 -12.19 -6.02 10.10
N VAL A 185 -13.50 -6.23 10.06
CA VAL A 185 -14.36 -5.94 8.92
C VAL A 185 -15.25 -4.77 9.27
N TRP A 186 -15.25 -3.76 8.42
CA TRP A 186 -15.97 -2.49 8.62
C TRP A 186 -17.00 -2.29 7.52
N LYS A 187 -18.18 -1.88 7.87
CA LYS A 187 -19.21 -1.46 6.91
C LYS A 187 -19.06 0.04 6.61
N TYR A 188 -18.82 0.39 5.36
CA TYR A 188 -18.75 1.78 4.93
C TYR A 188 -20.13 2.26 4.43
N PRO A 189 -20.60 3.51 4.68
CA PRO A 189 -19.86 4.60 5.35
C PRO A 189 -20.05 4.65 6.87
N SER A 190 -20.85 3.77 7.46
CA SER A 190 -21.17 3.85 8.90
C SER A 190 -19.98 3.58 9.82
N LEU A 191 -18.93 2.95 9.33
CA LEU A 191 -17.74 2.46 10.04
C LEU A 191 -18.11 1.53 11.22
N THR A 192 -19.25 0.86 11.10
CA THR A 192 -19.66 -0.17 12.04
C THR A 192 -18.78 -1.40 11.88
N GLN A 193 -18.20 -1.87 12.96
CA GLN A 193 -17.44 -3.12 12.98
C GLN A 193 -18.40 -4.30 12.80
N VAL A 194 -18.33 -4.98 11.66
CA VAL A 194 -19.17 -6.13 11.30
C VAL A 194 -18.61 -7.42 11.91
N ALA A 195 -17.27 -7.57 11.86
CA ALA A 195 -16.60 -8.75 12.39
C ALA A 195 -15.22 -8.41 12.97
N LYS A 196 -14.83 -9.20 13.96
CA LYS A 196 -13.48 -9.20 14.53
C LYS A 196 -12.98 -10.64 14.57
N LEU A 197 -11.87 -10.89 13.83
CA LEU A 197 -11.21 -12.19 13.78
C LEU A 197 -9.91 -12.12 14.58
N THR A 198 -9.76 -13.00 15.54
CA THR A 198 -8.62 -13.11 16.45
C THR A 198 -7.97 -14.48 16.32
N GLY A 199 -6.79 -14.66 16.91
CA GLY A 199 -6.09 -15.96 16.93
C GLY A 199 -4.68 -15.91 16.33
N HIS A 200 -4.30 -14.79 15.69
CA HIS A 200 -2.92 -14.63 15.25
C HIS A 200 -1.99 -14.25 16.41
N SER A 201 -0.90 -14.99 16.56
CA SER A 201 0.14 -14.71 17.58
C SER A 201 1.08 -13.58 17.18
N TYR A 202 1.11 -13.20 15.89
CA TYR A 202 1.96 -12.14 15.35
C TYR A 202 1.17 -11.17 14.48
N ARG A 203 1.78 -10.02 14.15
CA ARG A 203 1.18 -9.01 13.27
C ARG A 203 0.72 -9.59 11.95
N VAL A 204 -0.47 -9.23 11.51
CA VAL A 204 -1.02 -9.60 10.20
C VAL A 204 -0.61 -8.54 9.20
N LEU A 205 0.52 -8.76 8.51
CA LEU A 205 1.17 -7.75 7.67
C LEU A 205 0.58 -7.66 6.27
N TYR A 206 0.01 -8.76 5.75
CA TYR A 206 -0.46 -8.85 4.38
C TYR A 206 -1.87 -9.43 4.31
N LEU A 207 -2.62 -8.93 3.35
CA LEU A 207 -3.98 -9.34 3.06
C LEU A 207 -4.10 -9.57 1.56
N VAL A 208 -4.63 -10.71 1.16
CA VAL A 208 -4.90 -11.06 -0.25
C VAL A 208 -6.37 -11.43 -0.38
N SER A 209 -7.05 -10.79 -1.33
CA SER A 209 -8.41 -11.15 -1.72
C SER A 209 -8.37 -12.05 -2.94
N ILE A 210 -8.99 -13.23 -2.86
CA ILE A 210 -9.11 -14.18 -3.97
C ILE A 210 -10.54 -14.08 -4.53
N LEU A 211 -10.64 -14.00 -5.86
CA LEU A 211 -11.90 -13.99 -6.61
C LEU A 211 -12.52 -15.39 -6.63
N PHE A 212 -13.36 -15.73 -5.66
CA PHE A 212 -14.36 -16.76 -5.80
C PHE A 212 -15.67 -16.27 -5.17
N THR A 213 -16.79 -16.83 -5.57
CA THR A 213 -18.18 -16.45 -5.31
C THR A 213 -18.59 -16.32 -3.82
N VAL A 214 -17.66 -16.51 -2.90
CA VAL A 214 -17.75 -16.26 -1.47
C VAL A 214 -16.53 -15.45 -1.09
N CYS A 215 -16.67 -14.35 -0.34
CA CYS A 215 -15.55 -13.53 0.15
C CYS A 215 -14.62 -14.38 1.04
N LEU A 216 -13.64 -15.03 0.43
CA LEU A 216 -12.60 -15.73 1.15
C LEU A 216 -11.35 -14.84 1.18
N PHE A 217 -11.04 -14.28 2.32
CA PHE A 217 -9.78 -13.61 2.56
C PHE A 217 -8.73 -14.65 2.94
N MET A 218 -7.67 -14.78 2.15
CA MET A 218 -6.54 -15.63 2.52
C MET A 218 -5.48 -14.78 3.22
N PHE A 219 -5.10 -15.20 4.43
CA PHE A 219 -4.08 -14.53 5.23
C PHE A 219 -2.73 -15.20 5.01
N VAL A 220 -1.72 -14.45 4.58
CA VAL A 220 -0.36 -14.95 4.46
C VAL A 220 0.44 -14.53 5.70
N ARG A 221 0.79 -15.50 6.52
CA ARG A 221 1.76 -15.33 7.60
C ARG A 221 3.17 -15.42 7.02
N MET A 222 3.89 -14.32 6.94
CA MET A 222 5.35 -14.36 6.73
C MET A 222 6.04 -14.31 8.09
N SER A 223 6.51 -15.46 8.55
CA SER A 223 7.46 -15.55 9.65
C SER A 223 8.86 -15.32 9.06
N ILE A 224 9.42 -14.15 9.27
CA ILE A 224 10.86 -13.97 9.06
C ILE A 224 11.52 -14.50 10.32
N GLN A 225 12.00 -15.75 10.26
CA GLN A 225 13.00 -16.21 11.23
C GLN A 225 14.27 -15.40 10.96
N GLY A 226 14.54 -14.44 11.83
CA GLY A 226 15.83 -13.80 11.89
C GLY A 226 16.83 -14.83 12.38
N ASN A 227 17.69 -15.33 11.48
CA ASN A 227 18.92 -15.97 11.93
C ASN A 227 19.75 -14.91 12.67
N LYS A 228 19.85 -15.09 13.97
CA LYS A 228 20.94 -14.48 14.75
C LYS A 228 22.23 -15.19 14.31
N VAL A 229 23.10 -14.45 13.72
CA VAL A 229 24.54 -14.66 13.75
C VAL A 229 25.16 -13.37 14.28
#